data_ec734f6375fe52ecea66c3dcfd35e928
#
_entry.id   ec734f6375fe52ecea66c3dcfd35e928
#
_cell.length_a   1.000
_cell.length_b   1.000
_cell.length_c   1.000
_cell.angle_alpha   90.00
_cell.angle_beta   90.00
_cell.angle_gamma   90.00
#
_symmetry.space_group_name_H-M   'P 1'
#
loop_
_entity.id
_entity.type
_entity.pdbx_description
1 polymer ?
#
loop_
_entity_poly.entity_id
_entity_poly.type
_entity_poly.pdbx_seq_one_letter_code
_entity_poly.pdbx_strand_id
1 'polypeptide(L)'
;MDEYYQVVQSLPSWLARPLLDMPSALAPDVQELRLRVGCAPAFTMRGAVCTPQETARELASLQRMLLTPQQMEEILFTLCGGSVHTHQTEIAQGYVTGPSGCRAGLGGRFLQSPEQGVVLQELTSVNLRIAREKTIPLPEELCAALQTHFIGMLLVGEPGSGKTTILRSMARELVRQKKLVSVIDERRELFSGSSRRKSPGEALDVIAGIPKGQAVQMALRTLSPQILLLDELGGLDEVTALEQGLFSGVDFIATLHAASPEEAVGRPQVQALQARGALHVLVWLKGRAEPGQVREVRFL
;
A
#
# COMPACT_ATOMS: atom_id res chain seq x y z
N MET A 1 11.44 7.03 13.33
CA MET A 1 10.16 7.55 13.89
C MET A 1 9.09 6.67 13.28
N ASP A 2 8.19 6.08 14.12
CA ASP A 2 7.10 5.21 13.63
C ASP A 2 6.14 6.02 12.73
N GLU A 3 5.53 5.35 11.76
CA GLU A 3 4.61 5.94 10.79
C GLU A 3 3.39 6.57 11.46
N TYR A 4 3.00 6.09 12.66
CA TYR A 4 1.96 6.71 13.47
C TYR A 4 2.24 8.21 13.67
N TYR A 5 3.44 8.58 14.09
CA TYR A 5 3.78 9.98 14.35
C TYR A 5 3.80 10.83 13.07
N GLN A 6 4.18 10.24 11.93
CA GLN A 6 4.14 10.93 10.65
C GLN A 6 2.70 11.22 10.21
N VAL A 7 1.79 10.25 10.39
CA VAL A 7 0.36 10.41 10.12
C VAL A 7 -0.24 11.47 11.05
N VAL A 8 0.04 11.40 12.34
CA VAL A 8 -0.46 12.37 13.34
C VAL A 8 0.00 13.79 13.01
N GLN A 9 1.27 13.98 12.61
CA GLN A 9 1.79 15.29 12.21
C GLN A 9 1.10 15.90 10.97
N SER A 10 0.40 15.10 10.17
CA SER A 10 -0.39 15.57 9.04
C SER A 10 -1.81 16.01 9.40
N LEU A 11 -2.17 15.99 10.67
CA LEU A 11 -3.46 16.44 11.20
C LEU A 11 -3.40 17.90 11.68
N PRO A 12 -4.56 18.57 11.88
CA PRO A 12 -4.60 19.88 12.51
C PRO A 12 -3.88 19.90 13.86
N SER A 13 -3.13 20.96 14.15
CA SER A 13 -2.25 21.05 15.30
C SER A 13 -2.92 20.80 16.65
N TRP A 14 -4.20 21.22 16.80
CA TRP A 14 -4.98 21.01 18.02
C TRP A 14 -5.26 19.53 18.30
N LEU A 15 -5.37 18.70 17.26
CA LEU A 15 -5.55 17.25 17.36
C LEU A 15 -4.21 16.53 17.40
N ALA A 16 -3.25 16.96 16.60
CA ALA A 16 -1.93 16.34 16.51
C ALA A 16 -1.18 16.37 17.84
N ARG A 17 -1.16 17.53 18.52
CA ARG A 17 -0.40 17.69 19.79
C ARG A 17 -0.72 16.61 20.82
N PRO A 18 -1.97 16.41 21.27
CA PRO A 18 -2.25 15.38 22.28
C PRO A 18 -2.10 13.95 21.72
N LEU A 19 -2.19 13.73 20.42
CA LEU A 19 -1.93 12.41 19.81
C LEU A 19 -0.44 12.09 19.77
N LEU A 20 0.45 13.07 19.74
CA LEU A 20 1.90 12.87 19.79
C LEU A 20 2.39 12.37 21.15
N ASP A 21 1.57 12.47 22.21
CA ASP A 21 1.86 11.90 23.53
C ASP A 21 1.73 10.37 23.58
N MET A 22 1.36 9.72 22.46
CA MET A 22 1.36 8.26 22.34
C MET A 22 2.71 7.68 22.71
N PRO A 23 2.80 6.73 23.67
CA PRO A 23 4.03 6.05 24.00
C PRO A 23 4.66 5.34 22.81
N SER A 24 5.97 5.49 22.63
CA SER A 24 6.69 4.91 21.49
C SER A 24 6.62 3.37 21.45
N ALA A 25 6.43 2.72 22.60
CA ALA A 25 6.24 1.28 22.67
C ALA A 25 4.87 0.81 22.13
N LEU A 26 3.85 1.68 22.17
CA LEU A 26 2.49 1.36 21.73
C LEU A 26 2.19 1.86 20.29
N ALA A 27 2.88 2.90 19.84
CA ALA A 27 2.69 3.45 18.50
C ALA A 27 2.75 2.38 17.39
N PRO A 28 3.66 1.38 17.41
CA PRO A 28 3.71 0.32 16.40
C PRO A 28 2.47 -0.57 16.34
N ASP A 29 1.71 -0.68 17.42
CA ASP A 29 0.50 -1.49 17.49
C ASP A 29 -0.74 -0.78 16.95
N VAL A 30 -0.69 0.56 16.79
CA VAL A 30 -1.83 1.33 16.26
C VAL A 30 -1.98 1.04 14.77
N GLN A 31 -3.10 0.45 14.39
CA GLN A 31 -3.44 0.13 13.00
C GLN A 31 -4.23 1.27 12.34
N GLU A 32 -5.13 1.89 13.10
CA GLU A 32 -5.98 2.97 12.61
C GLU A 32 -6.24 3.99 13.73
N LEU A 33 -6.36 5.26 13.33
CA LEU A 33 -6.91 6.33 14.14
C LEU A 33 -8.34 6.60 13.67
N ARG A 34 -9.30 6.48 14.59
CA ARG A 34 -10.74 6.57 14.31
C ARG A 34 -11.29 7.86 14.89
N LEU A 35 -11.76 8.75 14.02
CA LEU A 35 -12.30 10.06 14.35
C LEU A 35 -13.79 10.09 13.98
N ARG A 36 -14.67 10.52 14.92
CA ARG A 36 -16.13 10.57 14.73
C ARG A 36 -16.72 11.79 15.39
N VAL A 37 -17.71 12.39 14.74
CA VAL A 37 -18.49 13.48 15.32
C VAL A 37 -19.13 13.02 16.63
N GLY A 38 -19.04 13.84 17.67
CA GLY A 38 -19.60 13.58 19.00
C GLY A 38 -18.83 12.55 19.83
N CYS A 39 -17.70 12.03 19.34
CA CYS A 39 -16.89 11.03 20.03
C CYS A 39 -15.46 11.53 20.25
N ALA A 40 -14.82 10.98 21.27
CA ALA A 40 -13.37 11.09 21.44
C ALA A 40 -12.65 10.32 20.31
N PRO A 41 -11.42 10.74 19.91
CA PRO A 41 -10.56 9.93 19.07
C PRO A 41 -10.40 8.51 19.66
N ALA A 42 -10.38 7.49 18.80
CA ALA A 42 -10.18 6.10 19.23
C ALA A 42 -9.13 5.44 18.33
N PHE A 43 -8.56 4.33 18.78
CA PHE A 43 -7.51 3.61 18.09
C PHE A 43 -7.95 2.19 17.77
N THR A 44 -7.61 1.68 16.60
CA THR A 44 -7.66 0.24 16.35
C THR A 44 -6.28 -0.34 16.63
N MET A 45 -6.20 -1.25 17.60
CA MET A 45 -4.97 -1.92 18.01
C MET A 45 -5.23 -3.44 18.06
N ARG A 46 -4.39 -4.24 17.42
CA ARG A 46 -4.52 -5.72 17.39
C ARG A 46 -5.94 -6.22 17.05
N GLY A 47 -6.62 -5.47 16.16
CA GLY A 47 -7.98 -5.81 15.72
C GLY A 47 -9.12 -5.36 16.65
N ALA A 48 -8.83 -4.77 17.80
CA ALA A 48 -9.82 -4.20 18.73
C ALA A 48 -9.82 -2.67 18.67
N VAL A 49 -10.97 -2.06 18.97
CA VAL A 49 -11.10 -0.61 19.13
C VAL A 49 -10.85 -0.26 20.60
N CYS A 50 -9.87 0.63 20.83
CA CYS A 50 -9.47 1.09 22.16
C CYS A 50 -9.75 2.59 22.30
N THR A 51 -10.27 3.01 23.44
CA THR A 51 -10.37 4.43 23.81
C THR A 51 -8.99 5.00 24.19
N PRO A 52 -8.82 6.33 24.23
CA PRO A 52 -7.56 6.93 24.67
C PRO A 52 -7.13 6.45 26.05
N GLN A 53 -8.05 6.38 26.99
CA GLN A 53 -7.75 5.98 28.37
C GLN A 53 -7.36 4.49 28.49
N GLU A 54 -7.95 3.61 27.67
CA GLU A 54 -7.59 2.19 27.60
C GLU A 54 -6.23 2.00 26.92
N THR A 55 -5.85 2.93 26.03
CA THR A 55 -4.60 2.86 25.27
C THR A 55 -3.42 3.28 26.13
N ALA A 56 -3.45 4.48 26.72
CA ALA A 56 -2.36 5.01 27.53
C ALA A 56 -2.85 6.16 28.42
N ARG A 57 -2.22 6.31 29.61
CA ARG A 57 -2.51 7.41 30.55
C ARG A 57 -2.19 8.77 29.95
N GLU A 58 -1.16 8.87 29.17
CA GLU A 58 -0.69 10.07 28.47
C GLU A 58 -1.75 10.63 27.52
N LEU A 59 -2.66 9.78 27.04
CA LEU A 59 -3.73 10.15 26.13
C LEU A 59 -5.06 10.51 26.85
N ALA A 60 -5.07 10.56 28.17
CA ALA A 60 -6.28 10.81 28.96
C ALA A 60 -6.98 12.14 28.63
N SER A 61 -6.24 13.15 28.16
CA SER A 61 -6.79 14.43 27.70
C SER A 61 -7.71 14.26 26.49
N LEU A 62 -7.40 13.32 25.59
CA LEU A 62 -8.21 13.01 24.39
C LEU A 62 -9.58 12.42 24.75
N GLN A 63 -9.73 11.73 25.90
CA GLN A 63 -10.98 11.09 26.31
C GLN A 63 -12.14 12.08 26.44
N ARG A 64 -11.85 13.33 26.71
CA ARG A 64 -12.86 14.40 26.86
C ARG A 64 -13.04 15.24 25.60
N MET A 65 -12.24 14.96 24.55
CA MET A 65 -12.29 15.68 23.28
C MET A 65 -13.39 15.11 22.39
N LEU A 66 -14.58 15.68 22.46
CA LEU A 66 -15.70 15.33 21.58
C LEU A 66 -15.57 16.13 20.28
N LEU A 67 -15.35 15.43 19.16
CA LEU A 67 -15.14 16.07 17.87
C LEU A 67 -16.43 16.71 17.34
N THR A 68 -16.33 17.94 16.85
CA THR A 68 -17.45 18.65 16.21
C THR A 68 -17.46 18.45 14.70
N PRO A 69 -18.60 18.69 14.01
CA PRO A 69 -18.64 18.66 12.54
C PRO A 69 -17.59 19.60 11.88
N GLN A 70 -17.42 20.81 12.40
CA GLN A 70 -16.44 21.76 11.91
C GLN A 70 -15.00 21.27 12.04
N GLN A 71 -14.68 20.61 13.16
CA GLN A 71 -13.37 19.98 13.34
C GLN A 71 -13.14 18.83 12.35
N MET A 72 -14.19 18.07 12.02
CA MET A 72 -14.08 17.00 11.01
C MET A 72 -13.84 17.57 9.62
N GLU A 73 -14.44 18.69 9.26
CA GLU A 73 -14.19 19.41 8.00
C GLU A 73 -12.75 19.93 7.96
N GLU A 74 -12.25 20.51 9.05
CA GLU A 74 -10.85 20.96 9.16
C GLU A 74 -9.87 19.80 9.01
N ILE A 75 -10.17 18.62 9.60
CA ILE A 75 -9.38 17.40 9.42
C ILE A 75 -9.35 17.01 7.95
N LEU A 76 -10.50 16.95 7.27
CA LEU A 76 -10.58 16.63 5.85
C LEU A 76 -9.79 17.63 5.01
N PHE A 77 -9.96 18.92 5.23
CA PHE A 77 -9.24 19.97 4.54
C PHE A 77 -7.72 19.83 4.69
N THR A 78 -7.25 19.55 5.89
CA THR A 78 -5.84 19.34 6.19
C THR A 78 -5.30 18.06 5.50
N LEU A 79 -6.06 16.97 5.52
CA LEU A 79 -5.72 15.73 4.82
C LEU A 79 -5.68 15.91 3.30
N CYS A 80 -6.50 16.79 2.74
CA CYS A 80 -6.47 17.17 1.34
C CYS A 80 -5.34 18.18 0.99
N GLY A 81 -4.42 18.47 1.92
CA GLY A 81 -3.34 19.42 1.69
C GLY A 81 -3.80 20.85 1.44
N GLY A 82 -4.98 21.23 1.97
CA GLY A 82 -5.59 22.55 1.79
C GLY A 82 -6.47 22.71 0.54
N SER A 83 -6.67 21.63 -0.24
CA SER A 83 -7.52 21.69 -1.45
C SER A 83 -8.38 20.44 -1.60
N VAL A 84 -9.64 20.51 -1.18
CA VAL A 84 -10.61 19.43 -1.29
C VAL A 84 -10.93 19.10 -2.76
N HIS A 85 -10.92 20.12 -3.63
CA HIS A 85 -11.23 19.95 -5.06
C HIS A 85 -10.27 19.02 -5.80
N THR A 86 -8.99 19.01 -5.44
CA THR A 86 -8.00 18.13 -6.07
C THR A 86 -8.19 16.65 -5.71
N HIS A 87 -9.00 16.37 -4.67
CA HIS A 87 -9.29 15.03 -4.17
C HIS A 87 -10.73 14.55 -4.46
N GLN A 88 -11.51 15.27 -5.30
CA GLN A 88 -12.92 14.92 -5.54
C GLN A 88 -13.12 13.48 -6.02
N THR A 89 -12.26 12.97 -6.88
CA THR A 89 -12.33 11.59 -7.37
C THR A 89 -12.12 10.58 -6.23
N GLU A 90 -11.18 10.83 -5.33
CA GLU A 90 -10.94 9.97 -4.17
C GLU A 90 -12.12 10.06 -3.17
N ILE A 91 -12.62 11.28 -2.92
CA ILE A 91 -13.76 11.53 -2.02
C ILE A 91 -15.00 10.82 -2.53
N ALA A 92 -15.27 10.86 -3.84
CA ALA A 92 -16.38 10.14 -4.46
C ALA A 92 -16.26 8.61 -4.27
N GLN A 93 -15.06 8.09 -4.07
CA GLN A 93 -14.79 6.69 -3.75
C GLN A 93 -14.77 6.39 -2.23
N GLY A 94 -15.07 7.39 -1.40
CA GLY A 94 -15.15 7.27 0.05
C GLY A 94 -13.81 7.31 0.79
N TYR A 95 -12.76 7.87 0.20
CA TYR A 95 -11.47 8.05 0.87
C TYR A 95 -10.71 9.28 0.39
N VAL A 96 -9.64 9.63 1.08
CA VAL A 96 -8.59 10.55 0.62
C VAL A 96 -7.21 10.00 0.97
N THR A 97 -6.22 10.34 0.15
CA THR A 97 -4.81 10.04 0.44
C THR A 97 -4.16 11.29 1.01
N GLY A 98 -3.85 11.26 2.31
CA GLY A 98 -3.26 12.39 3.03
C GLY A 98 -1.80 12.67 2.66
N PRO A 99 -1.23 13.80 3.15
CA PRO A 99 0.14 14.23 2.83
C PRO A 99 1.23 13.24 3.23
N SER A 100 0.98 12.43 4.26
CA SER A 100 1.87 11.35 4.70
C SER A 100 1.73 10.06 3.86
N GLY A 101 0.86 10.05 2.83
CA GLY A 101 0.50 8.86 2.07
C GLY A 101 -0.47 7.93 2.80
N CYS A 102 -0.93 8.30 3.98
CA CYS A 102 -1.95 7.54 4.70
C CYS A 102 -3.29 7.61 3.97
N ARG A 103 -4.00 6.50 3.90
CA ARG A 103 -5.36 6.44 3.39
C ARG A 103 -6.35 6.72 4.53
N ALA A 104 -7.18 7.74 4.35
CA ALA A 104 -8.25 8.10 5.25
C ALA A 104 -9.59 7.72 4.61
N GLY A 105 -10.27 6.70 5.14
CA GLY A 105 -11.64 6.34 4.79
C GLY A 105 -12.61 7.37 5.34
N LEU A 106 -13.57 7.80 4.51
CA LEU A 106 -14.56 8.81 4.84
C LEU A 106 -15.93 8.16 5.05
N GLY A 107 -16.54 8.42 6.18
CA GLY A 107 -17.92 8.02 6.45
C GLY A 107 -18.79 9.25 6.63
N GLY A 108 -19.99 9.21 6.04
CA GLY A 108 -20.89 10.34 6.09
C GLY A 108 -22.05 10.20 5.14
N ARG A 109 -22.70 11.30 4.82
CA ARG A 109 -23.80 11.35 3.87
C ARG A 109 -23.27 11.73 2.49
N PHE A 110 -23.46 10.84 1.53
CA PHE A 110 -23.13 11.07 0.12
C PHE A 110 -24.40 11.28 -0.68
N LEU A 111 -24.33 12.14 -1.68
CA LEU A 111 -25.39 12.37 -2.66
C LEU A 111 -24.91 12.01 -4.05
N GLN A 112 -25.82 11.44 -4.85
CA GLN A 112 -25.60 11.24 -6.26
C GLN A 112 -26.07 12.50 -7.01
N SER A 113 -25.13 13.26 -7.57
CA SER A 113 -25.42 14.41 -8.43
C SER A 113 -25.36 13.97 -9.91
N PRO A 114 -26.33 14.34 -10.74
CA PRO A 114 -26.28 14.08 -12.19
C PRO A 114 -25.07 14.72 -12.89
N GLU A 115 -24.61 15.86 -12.41
CA GLU A 115 -23.53 16.64 -13.01
C GLU A 115 -22.15 16.31 -12.43
N GLN A 116 -22.07 16.03 -11.13
CA GLN A 116 -20.82 15.89 -10.38
C GLN A 116 -20.55 14.46 -9.92
N GLY A 117 -21.46 13.51 -10.19
CA GLY A 117 -21.34 12.15 -9.67
C GLY A 117 -21.61 12.06 -8.16
N VAL A 118 -20.83 11.25 -7.44
CA VAL A 118 -20.96 11.09 -5.99
C VAL A 118 -20.27 12.24 -5.28
N VAL A 119 -21.00 12.97 -4.42
CA VAL A 119 -20.51 14.12 -3.66
C VAL A 119 -20.73 13.87 -2.17
N LEU A 120 -19.71 14.12 -1.37
CA LEU A 120 -19.79 14.09 0.09
C LEU A 120 -20.53 15.35 0.57
N GLN A 121 -21.72 15.16 1.16
CA GLN A 121 -22.54 16.24 1.70
C GLN A 121 -22.21 16.56 3.16
N GLU A 122 -22.02 15.50 3.95
CA GLU A 122 -21.76 15.62 5.38
C GLU A 122 -20.74 14.57 5.81
N LEU A 123 -19.67 15.00 6.47
CA LEU A 123 -18.64 14.12 6.99
C LEU A 123 -18.92 13.83 8.46
N THR A 124 -19.17 12.56 8.80
CA THR A 124 -19.43 12.12 10.18
C THR A 124 -18.28 11.32 10.79
N SER A 125 -17.42 10.72 9.96
CA SER A 125 -16.28 9.95 10.45
C SER A 125 -15.11 9.95 9.46
N VAL A 126 -13.92 9.87 10.03
CA VAL A 126 -12.66 9.65 9.31
C VAL A 126 -11.93 8.48 9.96
N ASN A 127 -11.48 7.53 9.16
CA ASN A 127 -10.71 6.39 9.60
C ASN A 127 -9.32 6.41 8.95
N LEU A 128 -8.32 6.91 9.68
CA LEU A 128 -6.95 7.01 9.17
C LEU A 128 -6.22 5.69 9.40
N ARG A 129 -5.87 5.02 8.32
CA ARG A 129 -5.07 3.80 8.36
C ARG A 129 -3.59 4.15 8.47
N ILE A 130 -2.91 3.61 9.48
CA ILE A 130 -1.46 3.74 9.64
C ILE A 130 -0.80 2.69 8.74
N ALA A 131 -0.47 3.10 7.52
CA ALA A 131 0.24 2.23 6.59
C ALA A 131 1.72 2.15 7.00
N ARG A 132 2.22 0.93 7.22
CA ARG A 132 3.63 0.68 7.56
C ARG A 132 4.33 -0.02 6.43
N GLU A 133 5.45 0.54 6.02
CA GLU A 133 6.35 -0.08 5.05
C GLU A 133 7.21 -1.16 5.72
N LYS A 134 6.54 -2.22 6.20
CA LYS A 134 7.25 -3.35 6.79
C LYS A 134 8.09 -4.06 5.72
N THR A 135 9.31 -4.39 6.08
CA THR A 135 10.16 -5.33 5.35
C THR A 135 10.55 -6.45 6.28
N ILE A 136 10.80 -7.61 5.72
CA ILE A 136 11.27 -8.79 6.42
C ILE A 136 12.55 -9.29 5.76
N PRO A 137 13.43 -9.97 6.49
CA PRO A 137 14.52 -10.70 5.86
C PRO A 137 13.95 -11.70 4.86
N LEU A 138 14.52 -11.75 3.67
CA LEU A 138 14.12 -12.73 2.68
C LEU A 138 14.76 -14.08 3.01
N PRO A 139 14.05 -15.21 2.80
CA PRO A 139 14.62 -16.53 2.88
C PRO A 139 15.79 -16.71 1.90
N GLU A 140 16.79 -17.52 2.27
CA GLU A 140 17.97 -17.78 1.44
C GLU A 140 17.62 -18.27 0.03
N GLU A 141 16.64 -19.17 -0.08
CA GLU A 141 16.16 -19.69 -1.35
C GLU A 141 15.64 -18.59 -2.28
N LEU A 142 14.93 -17.60 -1.70
CA LEU A 142 14.40 -16.47 -2.46
C LEU A 142 15.53 -15.49 -2.84
N CYS A 143 16.49 -15.26 -1.94
CA CYS A 143 17.69 -14.49 -2.26
C CYS A 143 18.49 -15.14 -3.38
N ALA A 144 18.64 -16.46 -3.36
CA ALA A 144 19.31 -17.20 -4.44
C ALA A 144 18.53 -17.08 -5.76
N ALA A 145 17.20 -17.19 -5.74
CA ALA A 145 16.38 -17.02 -6.93
C ALA A 145 16.53 -15.63 -7.54
N LEU A 146 16.65 -14.57 -6.72
CA LEU A 146 16.87 -13.19 -7.21
C LEU A 146 18.27 -12.96 -7.80
N GLN A 147 19.23 -13.86 -7.53
CA GLN A 147 20.58 -13.81 -8.10
C GLN A 147 20.69 -14.62 -9.39
N THR A 148 19.74 -15.51 -9.66
CA THR A 148 19.70 -16.25 -10.93
C THR A 148 19.12 -15.38 -12.03
N HIS A 149 19.36 -15.77 -13.28
CA HIS A 149 18.66 -15.15 -14.40
C HIS A 149 17.22 -15.67 -14.45
N PHE A 150 16.26 -14.78 -14.42
CA PHE A 150 14.84 -15.08 -14.63
C PHE A 150 14.23 -13.99 -15.52
N ILE A 151 13.20 -14.35 -16.28
CA ILE A 151 12.44 -13.37 -17.08
C ILE A 151 11.24 -12.88 -16.25
N GLY A 152 10.49 -13.81 -15.67
CA GLY A 152 9.32 -13.49 -14.86
C GLY A 152 9.22 -14.34 -13.59
N MET A 153 8.82 -13.69 -12.50
CA MET A 153 8.59 -14.31 -11.20
C MET A 153 7.21 -13.90 -10.67
N LEU A 154 6.43 -14.87 -10.22
CA LEU A 154 5.16 -14.61 -9.55
C LEU A 154 5.23 -15.02 -8.07
N LEU A 155 4.87 -14.07 -7.21
CA LEU A 155 4.69 -14.26 -5.78
C LEU A 155 3.22 -14.52 -5.48
N VAL A 156 2.89 -15.77 -5.13
CA VAL A 156 1.52 -16.26 -5.06
C VAL A 156 1.08 -16.54 -3.63
N GLY A 157 -0.15 -16.18 -3.29
CA GLY A 157 -0.74 -16.47 -1.99
C GLY A 157 -2.06 -15.76 -1.74
N GLU A 158 -2.74 -16.15 -0.68
CA GLU A 158 -4.01 -15.57 -0.24
C GLU A 158 -3.90 -14.07 0.10
N PRO A 159 -5.02 -13.34 0.12
CA PRO A 159 -5.06 -12.01 0.74
C PRO A 159 -4.58 -12.05 2.19
N GLY A 160 -3.66 -11.14 2.56
CA GLY A 160 -3.07 -11.12 3.91
C GLY A 160 -1.91 -12.09 4.15
N SER A 161 -1.46 -12.86 3.16
CA SER A 161 -0.30 -13.76 3.27
C SER A 161 1.06 -13.04 3.30
N GLY A 162 1.10 -11.71 3.16
CA GLY A 162 2.33 -10.92 3.23
C GLY A 162 3.03 -10.68 1.89
N LYS A 163 2.36 -10.92 0.74
CA LYS A 163 2.91 -10.67 -0.62
C LYS A 163 3.52 -9.30 -0.78
N THR A 164 2.78 -8.24 -0.46
CA THR A 164 3.23 -6.84 -0.56
C THR A 164 4.48 -6.59 0.32
N THR A 165 4.56 -7.22 1.49
CA THR A 165 5.72 -7.13 2.39
C THR A 165 6.95 -7.80 1.79
N ILE A 166 6.80 -9.01 1.23
CA ILE A 166 7.89 -9.71 0.54
C ILE A 166 8.31 -8.96 -0.71
N LEU A 167 7.36 -8.51 -1.54
CA LEU A 167 7.67 -7.76 -2.78
C LEU A 167 8.49 -6.49 -2.46
N ARG A 168 8.14 -5.78 -1.38
CA ARG A 168 8.92 -4.63 -0.90
C ARG A 168 10.31 -5.01 -0.43
N SER A 169 10.45 -6.16 0.25
CA SER A 169 11.76 -6.68 0.66
C SER A 169 12.60 -7.09 -0.54
N MET A 170 11.99 -7.70 -1.57
CA MET A 170 12.65 -8.04 -2.85
C MET A 170 13.13 -6.79 -3.58
N ALA A 171 12.30 -5.74 -3.65
CA ALA A 171 12.71 -4.47 -4.25
C ALA A 171 13.98 -3.92 -3.61
N ARG A 172 14.05 -3.91 -2.27
CA ARG A 172 15.23 -3.44 -1.54
C ARG A 172 16.46 -4.34 -1.75
N GLU A 173 16.25 -5.64 -1.81
CA GLU A 173 17.33 -6.60 -2.06
C GLU A 173 17.91 -6.40 -3.46
N LEU A 174 17.08 -6.23 -4.49
CA LEU A 174 17.49 -5.96 -5.86
C LEU A 174 18.28 -4.65 -5.98
N VAL A 175 17.82 -3.59 -5.29
CA VAL A 175 18.59 -2.33 -5.22
C VAL A 175 19.94 -2.53 -4.54
N ARG A 176 20.01 -3.34 -3.47
CA ARG A 176 21.28 -3.70 -2.83
C ARG A 176 22.23 -4.43 -3.78
N GLN A 177 21.67 -5.22 -4.71
CA GLN A 177 22.38 -5.88 -5.80
C GLN A 177 22.70 -4.93 -6.97
N LYS A 178 22.44 -3.62 -6.82
CA LYS A 178 22.67 -2.58 -7.84
C LYS A 178 21.85 -2.77 -9.13
N LYS A 179 20.67 -3.40 -9.03
CA LYS A 179 19.72 -3.49 -10.13
C LYS A 179 18.89 -2.21 -10.22
N LEU A 180 18.61 -1.76 -11.45
CA LEU A 180 17.67 -0.67 -11.70
C LEU A 180 16.24 -1.22 -11.62
N VAL A 181 15.49 -0.78 -10.62
CA VAL A 181 14.16 -1.31 -10.29
C VAL A 181 13.12 -0.23 -10.50
N SER A 182 12.07 -0.53 -11.28
CA SER A 182 10.88 0.31 -11.33
C SER A 182 9.69 -0.41 -10.70
N VAL A 183 9.06 0.24 -9.73
CA VAL A 183 7.88 -0.27 -9.02
C VAL A 183 6.63 0.37 -9.58
N ILE A 184 5.68 -0.47 -9.95
CA ILE A 184 4.36 -0.09 -10.44
C ILE A 184 3.35 -0.29 -9.29
N ASP A 185 2.95 0.82 -8.68
CA ASP A 185 2.16 0.84 -7.43
C ASP A 185 0.85 1.61 -7.64
N GLU A 186 -0.07 1.04 -8.42
CA GLU A 186 -1.34 1.68 -8.79
C GLU A 186 -2.12 2.16 -7.56
N ARG A 187 -2.15 1.35 -6.48
CA ARG A 187 -2.91 1.62 -5.26
C ARG A 187 -2.13 2.39 -4.19
N ARG A 188 -0.86 2.71 -4.44
CA ARG A 188 0.04 3.35 -3.46
C ARG A 188 0.18 2.56 -2.17
N GLU A 189 0.26 1.22 -2.27
CA GLU A 189 0.35 0.29 -1.14
C GLU A 189 1.76 -0.25 -0.93
N LEU A 190 2.60 -0.27 -1.96
CA LEU A 190 3.99 -0.74 -1.88
C LEU A 190 4.89 0.28 -1.19
N PHE A 191 4.92 1.49 -1.73
CA PHE A 191 5.72 2.58 -1.21
C PHE A 191 4.81 3.77 -0.94
N SER A 192 4.22 3.80 0.26
CA SER A 192 3.34 4.88 0.71
C SER A 192 4.15 6.19 0.83
N GLY A 193 3.46 7.32 0.64
CA GLY A 193 4.08 8.64 0.48
C GLY A 193 4.94 9.18 1.63
N SER A 194 5.13 8.44 2.72
CA SER A 194 6.15 8.72 3.74
C SER A 194 7.56 8.63 3.16
N SER A 195 7.75 7.86 2.10
CA SER A 195 9.00 7.77 1.35
C SER A 195 9.28 8.95 0.42
N ARG A 196 8.37 9.91 0.26
CA ARG A 196 8.66 11.16 -0.51
C ARG A 196 9.88 11.93 0.00
N ARG A 197 10.31 11.69 1.24
CA ARG A 197 11.51 12.32 1.84
C ARG A 197 12.72 11.42 1.93
N LYS A 198 12.56 10.12 1.67
CA LYS A 198 13.66 9.16 1.60
C LYS A 198 13.41 8.30 0.37
N SER A 199 14.18 8.53 -0.70
CA SER A 199 14.25 7.59 -1.79
C SER A 199 14.48 6.19 -1.21
N PRO A 200 13.73 5.17 -1.64
CA PRO A 200 13.97 3.79 -1.18
C PRO A 200 15.34 3.24 -1.61
N GLY A 201 16.10 4.02 -2.37
CA GLY A 201 17.44 3.74 -2.88
C GLY A 201 17.68 4.51 -4.17
N GLU A 202 18.93 4.74 -4.51
CA GLU A 202 19.32 5.50 -5.72
C GLU A 202 18.94 4.79 -7.03
N ALA A 203 18.62 3.48 -6.96
CA ALA A 203 18.30 2.63 -8.10
C ALA A 203 16.83 2.14 -8.09
N LEU A 204 15.92 2.80 -7.37
CA LEU A 204 14.52 2.45 -7.29
C LEU A 204 13.63 3.64 -7.65
N ASP A 205 12.86 3.47 -8.71
CA ASP A 205 11.84 4.40 -9.15
C ASP A 205 10.43 3.86 -8.86
N VAL A 206 9.48 4.74 -8.54
CA VAL A 206 8.09 4.36 -8.26
C VAL A 206 7.16 5.16 -9.15
N ILE A 207 6.31 4.45 -9.93
CA ILE A 207 5.19 5.04 -10.65
C ILE A 207 3.91 4.60 -9.93
N ALA A 208 3.15 5.57 -9.43
CA ALA A 208 1.99 5.29 -8.60
C ALA A 208 0.73 6.06 -9.01
N GLY A 209 -0.45 5.48 -8.72
CA GLY A 209 -1.73 6.17 -8.85
C GLY A 209 -2.28 6.26 -10.28
N ILE A 210 -1.73 5.51 -11.22
CA ILE A 210 -2.24 5.34 -12.59
C ILE A 210 -2.39 3.85 -12.93
N PRO A 211 -3.22 3.48 -13.94
CA PRO A 211 -3.40 2.09 -14.34
C PRO A 211 -2.08 1.39 -14.68
N LYS A 212 -1.91 0.14 -14.24
CA LYS A 212 -0.64 -0.59 -14.33
C LYS A 212 -0.10 -0.71 -15.76
N GLY A 213 -0.96 -1.04 -16.73
CA GLY A 213 -0.53 -1.15 -18.13
C GLY A 213 0.10 0.15 -18.65
N GLN A 214 -0.49 1.30 -18.30
CA GLN A 214 0.06 2.61 -18.64
C GLN A 214 1.36 2.91 -17.88
N ALA A 215 1.42 2.56 -16.59
CA ALA A 215 2.60 2.75 -15.75
C ALA A 215 3.79 1.92 -16.24
N VAL A 216 3.56 0.66 -16.65
CA VAL A 216 4.58 -0.22 -17.26
C VAL A 216 5.15 0.44 -18.52
N GLN A 217 4.29 0.88 -19.45
CA GLN A 217 4.75 1.55 -20.67
C GLN A 217 5.55 2.83 -20.37
N MET A 218 5.12 3.59 -19.38
CA MET A 218 5.84 4.80 -18.95
C MET A 218 7.22 4.43 -18.39
N ALA A 219 7.31 3.44 -17.50
CA ALA A 219 8.57 2.99 -16.93
C ALA A 219 9.55 2.55 -18.03
N LEU A 220 9.10 1.72 -18.97
CA LEU A 220 9.93 1.21 -20.07
C LEU A 220 10.48 2.32 -20.97
N ARG A 221 9.69 3.38 -21.21
CA ARG A 221 10.09 4.49 -22.08
C ARG A 221 11.01 5.51 -21.41
N THR A 222 10.92 5.68 -20.07
CA THR A 222 11.53 6.84 -19.41
C THR A 222 12.51 6.49 -18.31
N LEU A 223 12.44 5.29 -17.71
CA LEU A 223 13.23 4.94 -16.53
C LEU A 223 14.29 3.87 -16.81
N SER A 224 14.23 3.21 -17.98
CA SER A 224 15.18 2.16 -18.39
C SER A 224 15.41 1.09 -17.31
N PRO A 225 14.35 0.49 -16.74
CA PRO A 225 14.49 -0.49 -15.67
C PRO A 225 15.16 -1.77 -16.19
N GLN A 226 15.85 -2.46 -15.30
CA GLN A 226 16.24 -3.85 -15.51
C GLN A 226 15.16 -4.81 -15.03
N ILE A 227 14.42 -4.40 -13.98
CA ILE A 227 13.36 -5.21 -13.38
C ILE A 227 12.15 -4.31 -13.07
N LEU A 228 10.96 -4.78 -13.46
CA LEU A 228 9.67 -4.21 -13.08
C LEU A 228 9.08 -5.00 -11.90
N LEU A 229 8.64 -4.30 -10.86
CA LEU A 229 7.86 -4.89 -9.77
C LEU A 229 6.42 -4.40 -9.82
N LEU A 230 5.46 -5.33 -9.82
CA LEU A 230 4.03 -5.02 -9.85
C LEU A 230 3.32 -5.60 -8.62
N ASP A 231 2.54 -4.78 -7.93
CA ASP A 231 1.61 -5.30 -6.93
C ASP A 231 0.32 -5.74 -7.65
N GLU A 232 0.05 -7.04 -7.53
CA GLU A 232 -1.11 -7.73 -8.10
C GLU A 232 -1.18 -7.73 -9.65
N LEU A 233 -0.94 -8.87 -10.25
CA LEU A 233 -1.19 -9.10 -11.66
C LEU A 233 -2.69 -9.37 -11.88
N GLY A 234 -3.41 -8.36 -12.42
CA GLY A 234 -4.87 -8.38 -12.50
C GLY A 234 -5.41 -9.04 -13.77
N GLY A 235 -4.99 -8.62 -14.94
CA GLY A 235 -5.61 -9.01 -16.22
C GLY A 235 -4.64 -9.25 -17.37
N LEU A 236 -5.21 -9.63 -18.52
CA LEU A 236 -4.47 -9.88 -19.76
C LEU A 236 -3.88 -8.62 -20.39
N ASP A 237 -4.47 -7.47 -20.16
CA ASP A 237 -3.96 -6.15 -20.57
C ASP A 237 -2.63 -5.82 -19.92
N GLU A 238 -2.45 -6.18 -18.64
CA GLU A 238 -1.19 -6.04 -17.92
C GLU A 238 -0.13 -7.01 -18.47
N VAL A 239 -0.51 -8.25 -18.79
CA VAL A 239 0.38 -9.21 -19.45
C VAL A 239 0.88 -8.66 -20.77
N THR A 240 -0.01 -8.08 -21.58
CA THR A 240 0.36 -7.46 -22.86
C THR A 240 1.34 -6.30 -22.69
N ALA A 241 1.15 -5.47 -21.67
CA ALA A 241 2.10 -4.41 -21.33
C ALA A 241 3.47 -4.95 -20.90
N LEU A 242 3.49 -6.01 -20.10
CA LEU A 242 4.72 -6.69 -19.68
C LEU A 242 5.49 -7.30 -20.86
N GLU A 243 4.79 -7.86 -21.86
CA GLU A 243 5.40 -8.42 -23.06
C GLU A 243 6.32 -7.42 -23.76
N GLN A 244 5.90 -6.15 -23.84
CA GLN A 244 6.76 -5.10 -24.42
C GLN A 244 8.06 -4.92 -23.67
N GLY A 245 8.03 -5.07 -22.33
CA GLY A 245 9.22 -5.05 -21.49
C GLY A 245 10.13 -6.25 -21.74
N LEU A 246 9.54 -7.45 -21.85
CA LEU A 246 10.26 -8.69 -22.11
C LEU A 246 11.02 -8.65 -23.43
N PHE A 247 10.39 -8.15 -24.50
CA PHE A 247 11.07 -7.92 -25.79
C PHE A 247 12.20 -6.91 -25.71
N SER A 248 12.21 -6.06 -24.68
CA SER A 248 13.28 -5.08 -24.41
C SER A 248 14.32 -5.60 -23.41
N GLY A 249 14.24 -6.86 -22.98
CA GLY A 249 15.16 -7.46 -22.00
C GLY A 249 14.95 -7.02 -20.57
N VAL A 250 13.72 -6.59 -20.22
CA VAL A 250 13.35 -6.18 -18.86
C VAL A 250 12.62 -7.32 -18.17
N ASP A 251 13.14 -7.76 -17.03
CA ASP A 251 12.54 -8.81 -16.21
C ASP A 251 11.38 -8.25 -15.37
N PHE A 252 10.51 -9.13 -14.84
CA PHE A 252 9.46 -8.68 -13.93
C PHE A 252 9.25 -9.59 -12.72
N ILE A 253 8.76 -9.00 -11.64
CA ILE A 253 8.23 -9.70 -10.47
C ILE A 253 6.84 -9.14 -10.18
N ALA A 254 5.84 -10.01 -10.11
CA ALA A 254 4.47 -9.59 -9.80
C ALA A 254 3.87 -10.44 -8.68
N THR A 255 2.86 -9.91 -7.97
CA THR A 255 2.09 -10.72 -7.04
C THR A 255 0.82 -11.24 -7.69
N LEU A 256 0.33 -12.37 -7.21
CA LEU A 256 -0.92 -12.99 -7.67
C LEU A 256 -1.72 -13.50 -6.47
N HIS A 257 -3.02 -13.26 -6.48
CA HIS A 257 -3.94 -13.85 -5.52
C HIS A 257 -4.39 -15.23 -6.00
N ALA A 258 -4.04 -16.27 -5.25
CA ALA A 258 -4.59 -17.60 -5.40
C ALA A 258 -4.50 -18.37 -4.08
N ALA A 259 -5.47 -19.24 -3.81
CA ALA A 259 -5.52 -20.09 -2.62
C ALA A 259 -4.77 -21.40 -2.81
N SER A 260 -4.56 -21.84 -4.06
CA SER A 260 -3.81 -23.07 -4.37
C SER A 260 -2.95 -22.90 -5.63
N PRO A 261 -1.94 -23.79 -5.81
CA PRO A 261 -1.13 -23.88 -7.03
C PRO A 261 -1.98 -24.07 -8.29
N GLU A 262 -2.97 -24.95 -8.21
CA GLU A 262 -3.85 -25.28 -9.34
C GLU A 262 -4.68 -24.08 -9.77
N GLU A 263 -5.19 -23.32 -8.78
CA GLU A 263 -5.91 -22.08 -9.06
C GLU A 263 -5.00 -21.07 -9.75
N ALA A 264 -3.77 -20.88 -9.29
CA ALA A 264 -2.85 -19.92 -9.90
C ALA A 264 -2.50 -20.30 -11.34
N VAL A 265 -2.14 -21.57 -11.58
CA VAL A 265 -1.83 -22.06 -12.94
C VAL A 265 -3.05 -22.00 -13.86
N GLY A 266 -4.27 -22.13 -13.31
CA GLY A 266 -5.52 -21.99 -14.05
C GLY A 266 -5.87 -20.54 -14.45
N ARG A 267 -5.21 -19.54 -13.89
CA ARG A 267 -5.49 -18.13 -14.19
C ARG A 267 -5.07 -17.78 -15.63
N PRO A 268 -5.94 -17.10 -16.44
CA PRO A 268 -5.62 -16.77 -17.83
C PRO A 268 -4.32 -15.99 -18.00
N GLN A 269 -4.01 -15.05 -17.10
CA GLN A 269 -2.78 -14.27 -17.14
C GLN A 269 -1.52 -15.13 -16.88
N VAL A 270 -1.61 -16.15 -16.03
CA VAL A 270 -0.50 -17.08 -15.77
C VAL A 270 -0.28 -17.98 -16.99
N GLN A 271 -1.35 -18.53 -17.54
CA GLN A 271 -1.30 -19.34 -18.78
C GLN A 271 -0.72 -18.55 -19.95
N ALA A 272 -1.10 -17.28 -20.08
CA ALA A 272 -0.56 -16.42 -21.12
C ALA A 272 0.95 -16.18 -20.95
N LEU A 273 1.44 -15.95 -19.74
CA LEU A 273 2.86 -15.82 -19.46
C LEU A 273 3.64 -17.12 -19.71
N GLN A 274 3.10 -18.27 -19.28
CA GLN A 274 3.70 -19.59 -19.51
C GLN A 274 3.78 -19.93 -21.01
N ALA A 275 2.72 -19.71 -21.76
CA ALA A 275 2.68 -19.95 -23.22
C ALA A 275 3.73 -19.16 -23.99
N ARG A 276 4.19 -18.04 -23.43
CA ARG A 276 5.24 -17.16 -24.00
C ARG A 276 6.62 -17.44 -23.45
N GLY A 277 6.77 -18.41 -22.55
CA GLY A 277 8.04 -18.65 -21.85
C GLY A 277 8.49 -17.47 -20.99
N ALA A 278 7.54 -16.66 -20.56
CA ALA A 278 7.79 -15.42 -19.80
C ALA A 278 7.71 -15.61 -18.29
N LEU A 279 7.40 -16.81 -17.81
CA LEU A 279 7.30 -17.15 -16.38
C LEU A 279 8.30 -18.25 -16.05
N HIS A 280 9.30 -17.91 -15.23
CA HIS A 280 10.36 -18.82 -14.84
C HIS A 280 10.30 -19.28 -13.39
N VAL A 281 9.74 -18.45 -12.49
CA VAL A 281 9.75 -18.72 -11.05
C VAL A 281 8.37 -18.49 -10.46
N LEU A 282 7.91 -19.46 -9.67
CA LEU A 282 6.75 -19.35 -8.80
C LEU A 282 7.19 -19.42 -7.34
N VAL A 283 6.80 -18.40 -6.56
CA VAL A 283 7.05 -18.33 -5.13
C VAL A 283 5.73 -18.45 -4.39
N TRP A 284 5.55 -19.53 -3.61
CA TRP A 284 4.36 -19.79 -2.82
C TRP A 284 4.52 -19.33 -1.39
N LEU A 285 3.51 -18.62 -0.87
CA LEU A 285 3.46 -18.21 0.53
C LEU A 285 2.62 -19.19 1.35
N LYS A 286 2.92 -19.29 2.65
CA LYS A 286 2.22 -20.20 3.58
C LYS A 286 0.78 -19.77 3.91
N GLY A 287 0.39 -18.53 3.62
CA GLY A 287 -0.95 -18.00 3.87
C GLY A 287 -1.02 -17.05 5.08
N ARG A 288 -2.25 -16.80 5.55
CA ARG A 288 -2.53 -15.77 6.59
C ARG A 288 -2.04 -16.15 7.98
N ALA A 289 -1.92 -17.42 8.27
CA ALA A 289 -1.47 -17.90 9.58
C ALA A 289 0.01 -17.60 9.83
N GLU A 290 0.81 -17.59 8.76
CA GLU A 290 2.24 -17.31 8.79
C GLU A 290 2.58 -16.26 7.70
N PRO A 291 2.15 -15.00 7.86
CA PRO A 291 2.31 -13.97 6.83
C PRO A 291 3.80 -13.64 6.61
N GLY A 292 4.18 -13.56 5.34
CA GLY A 292 5.57 -13.30 4.96
C GLY A 292 6.48 -14.53 4.95
N GLN A 293 5.94 -15.71 5.21
CA GLN A 293 6.69 -16.97 5.12
C GLN A 293 6.54 -17.58 3.73
N VAL A 294 7.68 -17.94 3.12
CA VAL A 294 7.73 -18.68 1.86
C VAL A 294 7.51 -20.16 2.15
N ARG A 295 6.63 -20.79 1.39
CA ARG A 295 6.38 -22.22 1.43
C ARG A 295 7.27 -22.98 0.44
N GLU A 296 7.41 -22.44 -0.76
CA GLU A 296 8.12 -23.11 -1.86
C GLU A 296 8.58 -22.05 -2.89
N VAL A 297 9.77 -22.25 -3.44
CA VAL A 297 10.25 -21.57 -4.63
C VAL A 297 10.40 -22.62 -5.72
N ARG A 298 9.64 -22.49 -6.80
CA ARG A 298 9.64 -23.45 -7.92
C ARG A 298 10.14 -22.77 -9.19
N PHE A 299 11.16 -23.35 -9.79
CA PHE A 299 11.61 -23.00 -11.15
C PHE A 299 10.78 -23.82 -12.15
N LEU A 300 10.34 -23.17 -13.25
CA LEU A 300 9.47 -23.76 -14.29
C LEU A 300 10.27 -24.14 -15.52
#